data_06a91e1537aa3f2155733c9a02edf9ad
#
_entry.id   06a91e1537aa3f2155733c9a02edf9ad
#
_cell.length_a   1.000
_cell.length_b   1.000
_cell.length_c   1.000
_cell.angle_alpha   90.00
_cell.angle_beta   90.00
_cell.angle_gamma   90.00
#
_symmetry.space_group_name_H-M   'P 1'
#
loop_
_entity.id
_entity.type
_entity.pdbx_description
1 polymer ?
#
loop_
_entity_poly.entity_id
_entity_poly.type
_entity_poly.pdbx_seq_one_letter_code
_entity_poly.pdbx_strand_id
1 'polypeptide(L)'
;MRKSIQKWTYVLVASVFALVMCFSLSACGSDDENDVNNGISPVLYSDFGGEIGVNYPLGISGKFVGFSIPKSQAGKIVDLTKGGDWVAGGSVVGGLYRYDDHFFQKGSYVYLLRTGANEIELRYKYIWKEGTATRTIEGNYKNVKMTTHQDAIDWAHRQGLH
;
A
#
# COMPACT_ATOMS: atom_id res chain seq x y z
N MET A 1 -9.96 26.66 -1.34
CA MET A 1 -8.53 26.42 -1.17
C MET A 1 -8.15 25.00 -0.71
N ARG A 2 -8.98 24.24 0.00
CA ARG A 2 -8.68 22.87 0.44
C ARG A 2 -8.45 21.83 -0.67
N LYS A 3 -9.10 21.97 -1.83
CA LYS A 3 -9.03 20.99 -2.93
C LYS A 3 -7.71 20.98 -3.71
N SER A 4 -6.89 22.03 -3.63
CA SER A 4 -5.63 22.08 -4.38
C SER A 4 -4.47 21.41 -3.63
N ILE A 5 -4.47 21.49 -2.31
CA ILE A 5 -3.43 20.87 -1.46
C ILE A 5 -3.52 19.34 -1.52
N GLN A 6 -4.74 18.79 -1.53
CA GLN A 6 -4.95 17.35 -1.71
C GLN A 6 -4.35 16.81 -3.01
N LYS A 7 -4.44 17.54 -4.13
CA LYS A 7 -3.88 17.09 -5.41
C LYS A 7 -2.36 16.94 -5.39
N TRP A 8 -1.66 17.78 -4.66
CA TRP A 8 -0.19 17.72 -4.55
C TRP A 8 0.30 16.57 -3.67
N THR A 9 -0.42 16.28 -2.59
CA THR A 9 -0.08 15.17 -1.69
C THR A 9 -0.16 13.82 -2.41
N TYR A 10 -1.13 13.66 -3.30
CA TYR A 10 -1.30 12.40 -4.06
C TYR A 10 -0.28 12.22 -5.18
N VAL A 11 0.17 13.29 -5.80
CA VAL A 11 1.25 13.23 -6.80
C VAL A 11 2.55 12.79 -6.13
N LEU A 12 2.84 13.28 -4.93
CA LEU A 12 4.01 12.87 -4.14
C LEU A 12 3.93 11.41 -3.69
N VAL A 13 2.78 10.95 -3.20
CA VAL A 13 2.60 9.55 -2.81
C VAL A 13 2.69 8.62 -4.03
N ALA A 14 2.07 8.98 -5.15
CA ALA A 14 2.15 8.19 -6.39
C ALA A 14 3.57 8.15 -6.96
N SER A 15 4.33 9.24 -6.88
CA SER A 15 5.70 9.30 -7.40
C SER A 15 6.68 8.50 -6.55
N VAL A 16 6.50 8.46 -5.23
CA VAL A 16 7.32 7.64 -4.32
C VAL A 16 7.01 6.16 -4.51
N PHE A 17 5.74 5.80 -4.72
CA PHE A 17 5.38 4.42 -5.07
C PHE A 17 6.00 3.97 -6.40
N ALA A 18 6.09 4.84 -7.39
CA ALA A 18 6.72 4.54 -8.67
C ALA A 18 8.24 4.36 -8.54
N LEU A 19 8.91 5.15 -7.70
CA LEU A 19 10.36 5.07 -7.47
C LEU A 19 10.77 3.76 -6.78
N VAL A 20 10.04 3.33 -5.76
CA VAL A 20 10.34 2.06 -5.05
C VAL A 20 10.16 0.84 -5.95
N MET A 21 9.27 0.90 -6.94
CA MET A 21 9.04 -0.20 -7.89
C MET A 21 10.16 -0.39 -8.91
N CYS A 22 10.93 0.67 -9.24
CA CYS A 22 12.03 0.56 -10.19
C CYS A 22 13.25 -0.18 -9.63
N PHE A 23 13.36 -0.37 -8.32
CA PHE A 23 14.54 -0.96 -7.67
C PHE A 23 14.45 -2.48 -7.46
N SER A 24 13.29 -3.09 -7.66
CA SER A 24 13.14 -4.54 -7.50
C SER A 24 13.70 -5.37 -8.67
N LEU A 25 14.30 -4.73 -9.69
CA LEU A 25 14.78 -5.42 -10.88
C LEU A 25 16.30 -5.64 -10.94
N SER A 26 17.08 -5.26 -9.92
CA SER A 26 18.56 -5.31 -10.00
C SER A 26 19.23 -5.85 -8.74
N ALA A 27 18.74 -6.89 -8.10
CA ALA A 27 19.50 -7.56 -7.05
C ALA A 27 19.75 -9.02 -7.41
N CYS A 28 20.79 -9.24 -8.19
CA CYS A 28 21.42 -10.54 -8.31
C CYS A 28 22.65 -10.55 -7.39
N GLY A 29 22.63 -11.36 -6.33
CA GLY A 29 23.81 -11.94 -5.68
C GLY A 29 24.41 -11.22 -4.48
N SER A 30 24.19 -11.75 -3.29
CA SER A 30 25.22 -12.32 -2.41
C SER A 30 24.61 -12.83 -1.10
N ASP A 31 25.10 -13.99 -0.67
CA ASP A 31 24.71 -14.71 0.53
C ASP A 31 25.08 -13.94 1.80
N ASP A 32 24.07 -13.61 2.63
CA ASP A 32 24.23 -13.46 4.08
C ASP A 32 22.94 -13.88 4.77
N GLU A 33 23.05 -14.94 5.56
CA GLU A 33 21.99 -15.60 6.30
C GLU A 33 21.50 -14.73 7.48
N ASN A 34 20.68 -13.72 7.27
CA ASN A 34 19.77 -13.13 8.28
C ASN A 34 18.85 -12.04 7.74
N ASP A 35 18.78 -11.83 6.43
CA ASP A 35 17.83 -10.88 5.85
C ASP A 35 16.63 -11.63 5.28
N VAL A 36 15.50 -11.55 5.97
CA VAL A 36 14.19 -12.08 5.56
C VAL A 36 13.64 -11.32 4.34
N ASN A 37 14.51 -10.72 3.54
CA ASN A 37 14.20 -9.94 2.35
C ASN A 37 14.79 -10.56 1.06
N ASN A 38 14.62 -11.85 0.85
CA ASN A 38 14.94 -12.49 -0.42
C ASN A 38 14.09 -11.92 -1.57
N GLY A 39 14.43 -10.71 -2.04
CA GLY A 39 13.81 -10.11 -3.22
C GLY A 39 12.34 -9.67 -3.07
N ILE A 40 11.79 -9.66 -1.86
CA ILE A 40 10.46 -9.14 -1.55
C ILE A 40 10.60 -7.67 -1.17
N SER A 41 9.86 -6.80 -1.85
CA SER A 41 9.79 -5.39 -1.48
C SER A 41 9.30 -5.25 -0.03
N PRO A 42 9.82 -4.27 0.74
CA PRO A 42 9.38 -4.06 2.12
C PRO A 42 7.89 -3.65 2.16
N VAL A 43 7.25 -3.96 3.27
CA VAL A 43 5.91 -3.41 3.56
C VAL A 43 6.08 -1.95 3.95
N LEU A 44 5.60 -1.05 3.10
CA LEU A 44 5.70 0.38 3.31
C LEU A 44 4.48 0.90 4.05
N TYR A 45 4.71 1.56 5.17
CA TYR A 45 3.68 2.26 5.93
C TYR A 45 3.90 3.76 5.85
N SER A 46 2.84 4.51 5.65
CA SER A 46 2.84 5.97 5.60
C SER A 46 1.87 6.56 6.61
N ASP A 47 2.24 7.68 7.20
CA ASP A 47 1.44 8.45 8.14
C ASP A 47 1.56 9.92 7.79
N PHE A 48 0.64 10.46 6.99
CA PHE A 48 0.68 11.82 6.49
C PHE A 48 -0.67 12.53 6.64
N GLY A 49 -0.61 13.75 7.12
CA GLY A 49 -1.68 14.75 6.94
C GLY A 49 -3.08 14.36 7.39
N GLY A 50 -3.24 13.40 8.30
CA GLY A 50 -4.53 12.90 8.73
C GLY A 50 -4.92 11.54 8.15
N GLU A 51 -4.09 10.97 7.28
CA GLU A 51 -4.28 9.66 6.67
C GLU A 51 -3.17 8.69 7.09
N ILE A 52 -3.47 7.40 7.08
CA ILE A 52 -2.52 6.31 7.18
C ILE A 52 -2.68 5.41 5.97
N GLY A 53 -1.55 4.92 5.45
CA GLY A 53 -1.55 4.06 4.28
C GLY A 53 -0.56 2.91 4.40
N VAL A 54 -0.75 1.91 3.56
CA VAL A 54 0.14 0.77 3.43
C VAL A 54 0.29 0.36 1.97
N ASN A 55 1.50 -0.05 1.62
CA ASN A 55 1.78 -0.78 0.40
C ASN A 55 2.32 -2.15 0.79
N TYR A 56 1.55 -3.19 0.50
CA TYR A 56 1.82 -4.56 0.88
C TYR A 56 2.20 -5.39 -0.35
N PRO A 57 3.45 -5.87 -0.45
CA PRO A 57 3.90 -6.69 -1.57
C PRO A 57 3.28 -8.10 -1.52
N LEU A 58 3.00 -8.66 -2.69
CA LEU A 58 2.42 -9.98 -2.88
C LEU A 58 3.45 -10.95 -3.50
N GLY A 59 4.58 -11.13 -2.81
CA GLY A 59 5.68 -11.97 -3.28
C GLY A 59 6.62 -11.26 -4.26
N ILE A 60 7.43 -12.04 -4.99
CA ILE A 60 8.60 -11.58 -5.77
C ILE A 60 8.20 -10.91 -7.11
N SER A 61 6.96 -11.02 -7.55
CA SER A 61 6.53 -10.63 -8.90
C SER A 61 6.28 -9.13 -9.11
N GLY A 62 6.63 -8.27 -8.17
CA GLY A 62 6.32 -6.83 -8.20
C GLY A 62 4.82 -6.52 -8.03
N LYS A 63 4.01 -7.51 -7.72
CA LYS A 63 2.60 -7.32 -7.40
C LYS A 63 2.43 -6.77 -6.00
N PHE A 64 1.49 -5.86 -5.83
CA PHE A 64 1.20 -5.28 -4.53
C PHE A 64 -0.27 -4.88 -4.39
N VAL A 65 -0.71 -4.78 -3.15
CA VAL A 65 -1.94 -4.15 -2.72
C VAL A 65 -1.58 -2.88 -1.96
N GLY A 66 -2.20 -1.77 -2.30
CA GLY A 66 -2.01 -0.50 -1.63
C GLY A 66 -3.33 0.12 -1.22
N PHE A 67 -3.38 0.72 -0.04
CA PHE A 67 -4.51 1.54 0.37
C PHE A 67 -4.13 2.59 1.41
N SER A 68 -4.94 3.65 1.48
CA SER A 68 -4.85 4.72 2.46
C SER A 68 -6.25 5.01 3.00
N ILE A 69 -6.34 5.26 4.30
CA ILE A 69 -7.58 5.58 5.01
C ILE A 69 -7.36 6.75 5.96
N PRO A 70 -8.40 7.52 6.31
CA PRO A 70 -8.30 8.51 7.38
C PRO A 70 -7.84 7.89 8.69
N LYS A 71 -7.00 8.57 9.46
CA LYS A 71 -6.58 8.12 10.81
C LYS A 71 -7.75 7.82 11.75
N SER A 72 -8.86 8.53 11.59
CA SER A 72 -10.10 8.30 12.34
C SER A 72 -10.75 6.94 12.06
N GLN A 73 -10.35 6.28 10.97
CA GLN A 73 -10.78 4.94 10.58
C GLN A 73 -9.78 3.85 10.95
N ALA A 74 -8.63 4.20 11.55
CA ALA A 74 -7.66 3.22 12.01
C ALA A 74 -8.31 2.19 12.95
N GLY A 75 -8.06 0.90 12.72
CA GLY A 75 -8.66 -0.19 13.48
C GLY A 75 -10.14 -0.44 13.19
N LYS A 76 -10.69 0.13 12.12
CA LYS A 76 -12.06 -0.11 11.66
C LYS A 76 -12.09 -0.68 10.25
N ILE A 77 -13.09 -1.46 9.94
CA ILE A 77 -13.37 -1.91 8.57
C ILE A 77 -13.89 -0.72 7.76
N VAL A 78 -13.21 -0.41 6.66
CA VAL A 78 -13.62 0.60 5.68
C VAL A 78 -14.20 -0.13 4.47
N ASP A 79 -15.49 0.05 4.23
CA ASP A 79 -16.24 -0.52 3.12
C ASP A 79 -15.93 0.27 1.83
N LEU A 80 -15.28 -0.36 0.87
CA LEU A 80 -14.85 0.27 -0.37
C LEU A 80 -16.00 0.49 -1.38
N THR A 81 -17.21 0.03 -1.06
CA THR A 81 -18.41 0.29 -1.88
C THR A 81 -19.15 1.55 -1.42
N LYS A 82 -18.64 2.22 -0.39
CA LYS A 82 -19.21 3.45 0.15
C LYS A 82 -18.24 4.59 -0.05
N GLY A 83 -18.78 5.78 -0.25
CA GLY A 83 -18.03 7.00 -0.32
C GLY A 83 -17.19 7.28 0.91
N GLY A 84 -16.04 7.94 0.70
CA GLY A 84 -15.15 8.32 1.79
C GLY A 84 -13.81 8.85 1.30
N ASP A 85 -12.98 9.24 2.24
CA ASP A 85 -11.63 9.76 1.97
C ASP A 85 -10.59 8.62 1.93
N TRP A 86 -10.96 7.48 1.36
CA TRP A 86 -10.04 6.37 1.18
C TRP A 86 -9.46 6.32 -0.25
N VAL A 87 -8.30 5.69 -0.36
CA VAL A 87 -7.70 5.28 -1.65
C VAL A 87 -7.39 3.80 -1.54
N ALA A 88 -7.73 3.02 -2.54
CA ALA A 88 -7.41 1.60 -2.59
C ALA A 88 -7.06 1.17 -4.01
N GLY A 89 -6.18 0.18 -4.15
CA GLY A 89 -5.75 -0.30 -5.45
C GLY A 89 -4.49 -1.15 -5.36
N GLY A 90 -3.66 -1.02 -6.38
CA GLY A 90 -2.39 -1.73 -6.51
C GLY A 90 -2.20 -2.34 -7.88
N SER A 91 -1.06 -2.98 -8.12
CA SER A 91 -0.74 -3.60 -9.42
C SER A 91 -1.69 -4.75 -9.76
N VAL A 92 -2.30 -5.39 -8.78
CA VAL A 92 -3.24 -6.51 -8.98
C VAL A 92 -4.57 -6.11 -9.61
N VAL A 93 -4.97 -4.85 -9.42
CA VAL A 93 -6.20 -4.29 -9.99
C VAL A 93 -5.94 -3.31 -11.13
N GLY A 94 -4.67 -3.17 -11.55
CA GLY A 94 -4.29 -2.34 -12.70
C GLY A 94 -4.10 -0.86 -12.38
N GLY A 95 -4.02 -0.46 -11.11
CA GLY A 95 -3.76 0.92 -10.74
C GLY A 95 -4.27 1.31 -9.35
N LEU A 96 -4.26 2.62 -9.08
CA LEU A 96 -4.81 3.21 -7.87
C LEU A 96 -6.20 3.75 -8.16
N TYR A 97 -7.17 3.33 -7.36
CA TYR A 97 -8.55 3.77 -7.41
C TYR A 97 -8.82 4.64 -6.19
N ARG A 98 -9.24 5.87 -6.44
CA ARG A 98 -9.77 6.75 -5.43
C ARG A 98 -11.25 6.58 -5.43
N TYR A 99 -11.83 6.35 -4.27
CA TYR A 99 -13.25 6.50 -4.07
C TYR A 99 -14.04 6.34 -5.38
N ASP A 100 -13.92 5.17 -5.96
CA ASP A 100 -14.76 4.74 -7.06
C ASP A 100 -15.66 3.64 -6.52
N ASP A 101 -16.83 4.03 -6.05
CA ASP A 101 -17.86 3.15 -5.52
C ASP A 101 -18.40 2.18 -6.60
N HIS A 102 -18.03 2.41 -7.87
CA HIS A 102 -18.38 1.56 -8.99
C HIS A 102 -17.33 0.49 -9.30
N PHE A 103 -16.07 0.71 -8.92
CA PHE A 103 -15.02 -0.25 -9.20
C PHE A 103 -15.08 -1.45 -8.28
N PHE A 104 -15.13 -1.22 -6.98
CA PHE A 104 -15.17 -2.29 -6.00
C PHE A 104 -16.59 -2.83 -5.80
N GLN A 105 -16.73 -4.15 -5.82
CA GLN A 105 -18.01 -4.83 -5.65
C GLN A 105 -18.31 -5.05 -4.16
N LYS A 106 -19.59 -5.32 -3.86
CA LYS A 106 -20.06 -5.59 -2.49
C LYS A 106 -19.20 -6.64 -1.78
N GLY A 107 -18.77 -6.32 -0.57
CA GLY A 107 -17.89 -7.13 0.26
C GLY A 107 -16.43 -6.76 0.16
N SER A 108 -16.07 -5.75 -0.65
CA SER A 108 -14.72 -5.19 -0.66
C SER A 108 -14.51 -4.28 0.55
N TYR A 109 -13.36 -4.46 1.21
CA TYR A 109 -13.00 -3.65 2.39
C TYR A 109 -11.50 -3.58 2.58
N VAL A 110 -11.08 -2.61 3.40
CA VAL A 110 -9.74 -2.52 3.96
C VAL A 110 -9.78 -2.27 5.46
N TYR A 111 -8.70 -2.62 6.13
CA TYR A 111 -8.46 -2.40 7.54
C TYR A 111 -6.98 -2.19 7.77
N LEU A 112 -6.62 -1.19 8.57
CA LEU A 112 -5.24 -0.92 8.94
C LEU A 112 -5.18 -0.42 10.39
N LEU A 113 -4.28 -1.02 11.15
CA LEU A 113 -3.99 -0.60 12.52
C LEU A 113 -2.48 -0.72 12.78
N ARG A 114 -1.86 0.35 13.25
CA ARG A 114 -0.51 0.28 13.79
C ARG A 114 -0.55 -0.32 15.19
N THR A 115 0.12 -1.45 15.39
CA THR A 115 0.10 -2.22 16.63
C THR A 115 1.37 -2.05 17.46
N GLY A 116 2.42 -1.51 16.85
CA GLY A 116 3.70 -1.28 17.52
C GLY A 116 4.56 -0.23 16.82
N ALA A 117 5.78 -0.06 17.26
CA ALA A 117 6.72 0.89 16.65
C ALA A 117 6.93 0.58 15.16
N ASN A 118 7.14 -0.69 14.83
CA ASN A 118 7.40 -1.16 13.47
C ASN A 118 6.45 -2.30 13.07
N GLU A 119 5.25 -2.32 13.61
CA GLU A 119 4.28 -3.38 13.38
C GLU A 119 2.91 -2.84 13.05
N ILE A 120 2.24 -3.52 12.11
CA ILE A 120 0.86 -3.24 11.72
C ILE A 120 0.04 -4.52 11.68
N GLU A 121 -1.25 -4.37 11.84
CA GLU A 121 -2.27 -5.33 11.43
C GLU A 121 -2.97 -4.77 10.20
N LEU A 122 -3.08 -5.57 9.15
CA LEU A 122 -3.80 -5.20 7.94
C LEU A 122 -4.69 -6.32 7.45
N ARG A 123 -5.85 -5.94 6.92
CA ARG A 123 -6.77 -6.84 6.25
C ARG A 123 -7.31 -6.12 5.03
N TYR A 124 -7.47 -6.86 3.96
CA TYR A 124 -8.10 -6.34 2.75
C TYR A 124 -8.88 -7.45 2.04
N LYS A 125 -9.90 -7.02 1.33
CA LYS A 125 -10.60 -7.82 0.36
C LYS A 125 -11.01 -6.91 -0.79
N TYR A 126 -10.47 -7.19 -1.96
CA TYR A 126 -10.81 -6.51 -3.19
C TYR A 126 -11.59 -7.46 -4.07
N ILE A 127 -12.78 -7.05 -4.45
CA ILE A 127 -13.64 -7.75 -5.40
C ILE A 127 -13.93 -6.76 -6.52
N TRP A 128 -13.60 -7.11 -7.76
CA TRP A 128 -13.83 -6.23 -8.91
C TRP A 128 -14.25 -7.02 -10.14
N LYS A 129 -14.73 -6.30 -11.16
CA LYS A 129 -15.03 -6.86 -12.47
C LYS A 129 -13.86 -6.66 -13.42
N GLU A 130 -13.47 -7.72 -14.11
CA GLU A 130 -12.54 -7.68 -15.21
C GLU A 130 -13.25 -8.28 -16.43
N GLY A 131 -13.83 -7.42 -17.27
CA GLY A 131 -14.79 -7.83 -18.28
C GLY A 131 -16.02 -8.48 -17.64
N THR A 132 -16.31 -9.72 -18.01
CA THR A 132 -17.43 -10.51 -17.43
C THR A 132 -17.04 -11.27 -16.18
N ALA A 133 -15.75 -11.42 -15.89
CA ALA A 133 -15.25 -12.17 -14.75
C ALA A 133 -15.27 -11.34 -13.46
N THR A 134 -15.58 -11.98 -12.34
CA THR A 134 -15.38 -11.41 -11.01
C THR A 134 -14.02 -11.88 -10.48
N ARG A 135 -13.15 -10.93 -10.11
CA ARG A 135 -11.86 -11.19 -9.49
C ARG A 135 -11.95 -10.90 -8.00
N THR A 136 -11.19 -11.65 -7.22
CA THR A 136 -11.08 -11.45 -5.78
C THR A 136 -9.64 -11.64 -5.36
N ILE A 137 -9.16 -10.76 -4.48
CA ILE A 137 -7.92 -10.94 -3.72
C ILE A 137 -8.20 -10.53 -2.28
N GLU A 138 -7.67 -11.29 -1.34
CA GLU A 138 -7.85 -10.99 0.08
C GLU A 138 -6.60 -11.34 0.89
N GLY A 139 -6.42 -10.65 2.00
CA GLY A 139 -5.37 -10.89 2.97
C GLY A 139 -5.80 -10.51 4.38
N ASN A 140 -5.26 -11.23 5.37
CA ASN A 140 -5.49 -10.98 6.79
C ASN A 140 -4.18 -11.26 7.54
N TYR A 141 -3.49 -10.22 7.92
CA TYR A 141 -2.13 -10.31 8.45
C TYR A 141 -2.03 -9.54 9.76
N LYS A 142 -1.40 -10.17 10.75
CA LYS A 142 -1.10 -9.59 12.07
C LYS A 142 0.39 -9.53 12.29
N ASN A 143 0.83 -8.56 13.09
CA ASN A 143 2.24 -8.39 13.47
C ASN A 143 3.17 -8.28 12.25
N VAL A 144 2.69 -7.63 11.19
CA VAL A 144 3.47 -7.43 9.97
C VAL A 144 4.54 -6.39 10.25
N LYS A 145 5.79 -6.75 10.03
CA LYS A 145 6.90 -5.79 10.08
C LYS A 145 6.78 -4.81 8.94
N MET A 146 6.91 -3.54 9.25
CA MET A 146 6.80 -2.46 8.27
C MET A 146 8.06 -1.60 8.24
N THR A 147 8.28 -0.98 7.10
CA THR A 147 9.23 0.12 6.92
C THR A 147 8.44 1.42 6.83
N THR A 148 8.82 2.43 7.59
CA THR A 148 8.21 3.75 7.47
C THR A 148 8.65 4.43 6.18
N HIS A 149 7.86 5.40 5.72
CA HIS A 149 8.24 6.18 4.54
C HIS A 149 9.60 6.88 4.72
N GLN A 150 9.88 7.41 5.91
CA GLN A 150 11.16 8.05 6.20
C GLN A 150 12.31 7.05 6.12
N ASP A 151 12.16 5.87 6.71
CA ASP A 151 13.18 4.81 6.64
C ASP A 151 13.44 4.37 5.19
N ALA A 152 12.39 4.33 4.35
CA ALA A 152 12.51 4.01 2.93
C ALA A 152 13.27 5.10 2.16
N ILE A 153 13.01 6.38 2.45
CA ILE A 153 13.77 7.51 1.89
C ILE A 153 15.22 7.44 2.35
N ASP A 154 15.46 7.26 3.63
CA ASP A 154 16.80 7.18 4.20
C ASP A 154 17.59 6.01 3.63
N TRP A 155 16.92 4.88 3.39
CA TRP A 155 17.53 3.75 2.70
C TRP A 155 17.90 4.12 1.25
N ALA A 156 17.00 4.75 0.50
CA ALA A 156 17.27 5.18 -0.88
C ALA A 156 18.47 6.13 -0.95
N HIS A 157 18.55 7.13 -0.06
CA HIS A 157 19.69 8.05 0.02
C HIS A 157 21.00 7.31 0.32
N ARG A 158 21.00 6.31 1.23
CA ARG A 158 22.19 5.49 1.49
C ARG A 158 22.66 4.68 0.28
N GLN A 159 21.76 4.39 -0.66
CA GLN A 159 22.09 3.72 -1.94
C GLN A 159 22.53 4.72 -3.03
N GLY A 160 22.61 6.02 -2.72
CA GLY A 160 22.96 7.04 -3.72
C GLY A 160 21.85 7.36 -4.72
N LEU A 161 20.62 7.05 -4.37
CA LEU A 161 19.44 7.30 -5.18
C LEU A 161 18.83 8.65 -4.74
N HIS A 162 18.86 9.65 -5.62
CA HIS A 162 18.39 11.01 -5.38
C HIS A 162 17.10 11.32 -6.13
#